data_d4801544dd631cb298e946b068dabb18
#
_entry.id   d4801544dd631cb298e946b068dabb18
#
_cell.length_a   1.000
_cell.length_b   1.000
_cell.length_c   1.000
_cell.angle_alpha   90.00
_cell.angle_beta   90.00
_cell.angle_gamma   90.00
#
_symmetry.space_group_name_H-M   'P 1'
#
loop_
_entity.id
_entity.type
_entity.pdbx_description
1 polymer ?
#
loop_
_entity_poly.entity_id
_entity_poly.type
_entity_poly.pdbx_seq_one_letter_code
_entity_poly.pdbx_strand_id
1 'polypeptide(L)'
;MKIIIVLCTAIGSGMCLSFIQTKPESTSYQQVQPDTLVVLMGQAKVVIESKCLPCHSNHSVMPEARHRFNLDSINFLPVRKKVAKLDDMIYILEKGAMPHQRFMEMRPDGMLSYADRKAIEAWADKTAVRLTRSRND
;
A
#
# COMPACT_ATOMS: atom_id res chain seq x y z
N MET A 1 -12.75 -27.72 -16.31
CA MET A 1 -13.70 -28.60 -17.00
C MET A 1 -13.82 -29.86 -16.14
N LYS A 2 -14.80 -29.96 -15.23
CA LYS A 2 -15.01 -31.11 -14.35
C LYS A 2 -16.30 -31.81 -14.80
N ILE A 3 -16.12 -33.07 -15.18
CA ILE A 3 -17.14 -33.96 -15.70
C ILE A 3 -18.06 -34.34 -14.53
N ILE A 4 -19.36 -34.08 -14.70
CA ILE A 4 -20.41 -34.52 -13.77
C ILE A 4 -20.83 -35.90 -14.28
N ILE A 5 -20.50 -36.95 -13.52
CA ILE A 5 -21.04 -38.28 -13.74
C ILE A 5 -22.35 -38.37 -12.97
N VAL A 6 -23.46 -38.35 -13.71
CA VAL A 6 -24.78 -38.66 -13.17
C VAL A 6 -24.99 -40.15 -13.28
N LEU A 7 -24.92 -40.88 -12.19
CA LEU A 7 -25.39 -42.27 -12.12
C LEU A 7 -26.86 -42.24 -11.72
N CYS A 8 -27.76 -42.43 -12.72
CA CYS A 8 -29.15 -42.76 -12.44
C CYS A 8 -29.28 -44.28 -12.34
N THR A 9 -29.47 -44.80 -11.12
CA THR A 9 -30.01 -46.16 -10.94
C THR A 9 -31.49 -46.03 -10.60
N ALA A 10 -32.32 -46.53 -11.52
CA ALA A 10 -33.74 -46.68 -11.30
C ALA A 10 -33.95 -47.83 -10.30
N ILE A 11 -34.70 -47.57 -9.24
CA ILE A 11 -35.74 -48.38 -8.60
C ILE A 11 -36.10 -47.75 -7.24
N GLY A 12 -37.37 -47.40 -7.08
CA GLY A 12 -37.98 -47.24 -5.74
C GLY A 12 -38.09 -45.80 -5.21
N SER A 13 -39.34 -45.39 -5.10
CA SER A 13 -39.83 -44.24 -4.28
C SER A 13 -38.85 -43.74 -3.26
N GLY A 14 -38.39 -42.49 -3.42
CA GLY A 14 -37.57 -41.91 -2.37
C GLY A 14 -37.12 -40.49 -2.75
N MET A 15 -37.67 -39.55 -2.08
CA MET A 15 -37.28 -38.17 -1.89
C MET A 15 -35.91 -37.80 -2.50
N CYS A 16 -35.91 -36.96 -3.55
CA CYS A 16 -34.73 -36.22 -3.99
C CYS A 16 -34.35 -35.22 -2.93
N LEU A 17 -33.37 -35.55 -2.07
CA LEU A 17 -32.66 -34.59 -1.25
C LEU A 17 -31.70 -33.79 -2.14
N SER A 18 -32.15 -32.63 -2.56
CA SER A 18 -31.29 -31.65 -3.22
C SER A 18 -30.23 -31.17 -2.21
N PHE A 19 -29.04 -31.76 -2.27
CA PHE A 19 -27.89 -31.21 -1.58
C PHE A 19 -27.52 -29.90 -2.25
N ILE A 20 -27.92 -28.79 -1.63
CA ILE A 20 -27.38 -27.47 -1.95
C ILE A 20 -25.92 -27.49 -1.49
N GLN A 21 -25.00 -27.72 -2.43
CA GLN A 21 -23.59 -27.50 -2.22
C GLN A 21 -23.36 -26.00 -2.14
N THR A 22 -23.35 -25.46 -0.93
CA THR A 22 -22.80 -24.14 -0.68
C THR A 22 -21.30 -24.19 -1.00
N LYS A 23 -20.96 -23.59 -2.13
CA LYS A 23 -19.57 -23.35 -2.51
C LYS A 23 -18.93 -22.54 -1.37
N PRO A 24 -17.87 -23.02 -0.71
CA PRO A 24 -17.18 -22.19 0.25
C PRO A 24 -16.64 -20.98 -0.52
N GLU A 25 -17.10 -19.81 -0.14
CA GLU A 25 -16.55 -18.54 -0.60
C GLU A 25 -15.13 -18.50 -0.04
N SER A 26 -14.15 -18.81 -0.89
CA SER A 26 -12.75 -18.71 -0.55
C SER A 26 -12.44 -17.23 -0.35
N THR A 27 -12.49 -16.78 0.87
CA THR A 27 -11.90 -15.51 1.28
C THR A 27 -10.44 -15.59 0.90
N SER A 28 -10.10 -14.96 -0.22
CA SER A 28 -8.73 -14.83 -0.70
C SER A 28 -8.00 -13.95 0.30
N TYR A 29 -7.38 -14.58 1.29
CA TYR A 29 -6.34 -13.90 2.06
C TYR A 29 -5.22 -13.59 1.07
N GLN A 30 -5.14 -12.34 0.64
CA GLN A 30 -4.00 -11.86 -0.13
C GLN A 30 -2.76 -12.07 0.73
N GLN A 31 -2.01 -13.11 0.45
CA GLN A 31 -0.67 -13.28 1.00
C GLN A 31 0.12 -12.05 0.57
N VAL A 32 0.51 -11.24 1.55
CA VAL A 32 1.37 -10.07 1.31
C VAL A 32 2.71 -10.62 0.84
N GLN A 33 2.94 -10.58 -0.46
CA GLN A 33 4.22 -10.97 -1.03
C GLN A 33 5.29 -9.99 -0.56
N PRO A 34 6.46 -10.44 -0.08
CA PRO A 34 7.50 -9.56 0.45
C PRO A 34 7.93 -8.47 -0.55
N ASP A 35 7.87 -8.76 -1.84
CA ASP A 35 8.22 -7.82 -2.91
C ASP A 35 7.20 -6.70 -3.11
N THR A 36 6.01 -6.80 -2.51
CA THR A 36 4.97 -5.76 -2.59
C THR A 36 4.97 -4.82 -1.39
N LEU A 37 5.91 -4.95 -0.47
CA LEU A 37 6.02 -4.07 0.69
C LEU A 37 6.80 -2.79 0.37
N VAL A 38 6.32 -1.68 0.90
CA VAL A 38 7.06 -0.42 0.97
C VAL A 38 7.91 -0.45 2.23
N VAL A 39 9.23 -0.58 2.07
CA VAL A 39 10.19 -0.64 3.17
C VAL A 39 11.08 0.58 3.12
N LEU A 40 11.15 1.33 4.22
CA LEU A 40 12.05 2.48 4.36
C LEU A 40 13.49 1.99 4.53
N MET A 41 14.42 2.52 3.73
CA MET A 41 15.83 2.12 3.75
C MET A 41 16.78 3.31 3.60
N GLY A 42 18.00 3.12 4.09
CA GLY A 42 19.12 4.07 3.91
C GLY A 42 18.81 5.46 4.45
N GLN A 43 19.35 6.48 3.78
CA GLN A 43 19.18 7.88 4.15
C GLN A 43 17.70 8.32 4.11
N ALA A 44 16.92 7.80 3.14
CA ALA A 44 15.49 8.12 3.06
C ALA A 44 14.74 7.72 4.34
N LYS A 45 15.07 6.57 4.95
CA LYS A 45 14.49 6.15 6.22
C LYS A 45 14.70 7.19 7.30
N VAL A 46 15.95 7.62 7.51
CA VAL A 46 16.32 8.60 8.55
C VAL A 46 15.54 9.91 8.36
N VAL A 47 15.49 10.41 7.12
CA VAL A 47 14.81 11.67 6.80
C VAL A 47 13.29 11.53 6.98
N ILE A 48 12.69 10.47 6.47
CA ILE A 48 11.25 10.24 6.56
C ILE A 48 10.81 10.09 8.02
N GLU A 49 11.54 9.31 8.81
CA GLU A 49 11.23 9.10 10.22
C GLU A 49 11.30 10.40 11.03
N SER A 50 12.31 11.24 10.78
CA SER A 50 12.49 12.47 11.53
C SER A 50 11.65 13.66 11.05
N LYS A 51 11.42 13.77 9.73
CA LYS A 51 10.85 14.99 9.11
C LYS A 51 9.45 14.78 8.50
N CYS A 52 9.06 13.55 8.15
CA CYS A 52 7.76 13.29 7.52
C CYS A 52 6.76 12.65 8.48
N LEU A 53 7.16 11.62 9.25
CA LEU A 53 6.26 10.90 10.16
C LEU A 53 5.59 11.77 11.22
N PRO A 54 6.19 12.85 11.74
CA PRO A 54 5.48 13.73 12.68
C PRO A 54 4.12 14.23 12.17
N CYS A 55 3.97 14.38 10.84
CA CYS A 55 2.72 14.78 10.20
C CYS A 55 2.01 13.64 9.46
N HIS A 56 2.75 12.65 8.97
CA HIS A 56 2.26 11.61 8.05
C HIS A 56 2.22 10.21 8.66
N SER A 57 1.95 10.10 9.97
CA SER A 57 1.78 8.85 10.70
C SER A 57 0.40 8.73 11.36
N ASN A 58 0.06 7.54 11.86
CA ASN A 58 -1.15 7.33 12.65
C ASN A 58 -1.20 8.17 13.95
N HIS A 59 -0.05 8.52 14.47
CA HIS A 59 0.10 9.31 15.71
C HIS A 59 0.15 10.82 15.46
N SER A 60 0.05 11.24 14.19
CA SER A 60 0.07 12.67 13.84
C SER A 60 -1.12 13.42 14.43
N VAL A 61 -0.84 14.59 15.02
CA VAL A 61 -1.86 15.55 15.45
C VAL A 61 -2.42 16.40 14.31
N MET A 62 -1.95 16.18 13.07
CA MET A 62 -2.38 16.89 11.86
C MET A 62 -3.29 16.00 10.99
N PRO A 63 -4.63 16.03 11.21
CA PRO A 63 -5.56 15.13 10.52
C PRO A 63 -5.51 15.26 9.00
N GLU A 64 -5.36 16.46 8.44
CA GLU A 64 -5.32 16.70 7.00
C GLU A 64 -4.09 16.05 6.36
N ALA A 65 -2.91 16.19 6.99
CA ALA A 65 -1.68 15.57 6.49
C ALA A 65 -1.81 14.05 6.49
N ARG A 66 -2.28 13.47 7.60
CA ARG A 66 -2.53 12.04 7.75
C ARG A 66 -3.56 11.52 6.75
N HIS A 67 -4.63 12.26 6.50
CA HIS A 67 -5.67 11.86 5.54
C HIS A 67 -5.16 11.85 4.09
N ARG A 68 -4.35 12.83 3.71
CA ARG A 68 -3.78 12.92 2.36
C ARG A 68 -2.73 11.85 2.09
N PHE A 69 -1.84 11.62 3.05
CA PHE A 69 -0.78 10.64 2.94
C PHE A 69 -0.41 10.11 4.33
N ASN A 70 -0.56 8.81 4.54
CA ASN A 70 -0.22 8.14 5.79
C ASN A 70 0.76 7.00 5.51
N LEU A 71 2.00 7.17 5.97
CA LEU A 71 3.07 6.19 5.74
C LEU A 71 2.85 4.87 6.49
N ASP A 72 2.24 4.90 7.68
CA ASP A 72 1.98 3.69 8.45
C ASP A 72 0.95 2.78 7.76
N SER A 73 0.05 3.38 6.98
CA SER A 73 -1.00 2.64 6.29
C SER A 73 -0.67 2.29 4.84
N ILE A 74 0.47 2.75 4.30
CA ILE A 74 0.79 2.57 2.88
C ILE A 74 0.84 1.08 2.48
N ASN A 75 1.30 0.21 3.37
CA ASN A 75 1.44 -1.22 3.11
C ASN A 75 0.11 -1.97 3.02
N PHE A 76 -0.98 -1.39 3.53
CA PHE A 76 -2.33 -1.95 3.40
C PHE A 76 -3.04 -1.57 2.08
N LEU A 77 -2.42 -0.68 1.28
CA LEU A 77 -2.96 -0.29 -0.01
C LEU A 77 -2.65 -1.34 -1.09
N PRO A 78 -3.51 -1.50 -2.11
CA PRO A 78 -3.17 -2.23 -3.31
C PRO A 78 -1.92 -1.66 -3.99
N VAL A 79 -1.11 -2.52 -4.63
CA VAL A 79 0.16 -2.12 -5.26
C VAL A 79 0.04 -0.88 -6.14
N ARG A 80 -0.99 -0.81 -7.00
CA ARG A 80 -1.23 0.37 -7.85
C ARG A 80 -1.37 1.66 -7.06
N LYS A 81 -2.04 1.62 -5.90
CA LYS A 81 -2.20 2.80 -5.04
C LYS A 81 -0.92 3.14 -4.28
N LYS A 82 -0.10 2.13 -3.92
CA LYS A 82 1.23 2.38 -3.34
C LYS A 82 2.11 3.14 -4.33
N VAL A 83 2.19 2.67 -5.58
CA VAL A 83 2.95 3.33 -6.65
C VAL A 83 2.48 4.77 -6.84
N ALA A 84 1.17 4.99 -7.04
CA ALA A 84 0.62 6.34 -7.18
C ALA A 84 0.97 7.27 -6.01
N LYS A 85 0.97 6.75 -4.76
CA LYS A 85 1.35 7.53 -3.58
C LYS A 85 2.84 7.88 -3.55
N LEU A 86 3.70 7.00 -4.04
CA LEU A 86 5.14 7.28 -4.17
C LEU A 86 5.40 8.32 -5.27
N ASP A 87 4.71 8.23 -6.40
CA ASP A 87 4.79 9.21 -7.49
C ASP A 87 4.28 10.59 -7.03
N ASP A 88 3.15 10.65 -6.33
CA ASP A 88 2.62 11.88 -5.73
C ASP A 88 3.65 12.51 -4.76
N MET A 89 4.33 11.70 -3.97
CA MET A 89 5.35 12.17 -3.02
C MET A 89 6.53 12.80 -3.77
N ILE A 90 7.05 12.15 -4.81
CA ILE A 90 8.12 12.70 -5.66
C ILE A 90 7.68 14.06 -6.22
N TYR A 91 6.51 14.11 -6.86
CA TYR A 91 5.97 15.32 -7.46
C TYR A 91 5.86 16.49 -6.46
N ILE A 92 5.32 16.22 -5.27
CA ILE A 92 5.15 17.25 -4.22
C ILE A 92 6.49 17.77 -3.69
N LEU A 93 7.49 16.89 -3.58
CA LEU A 93 8.86 17.26 -3.16
C LEU A 93 9.55 18.10 -4.23
N GLU A 94 9.43 17.75 -5.50
CA GLU A 94 9.98 18.52 -6.63
C GLU A 94 9.37 19.92 -6.71
N LYS A 95 8.08 20.05 -6.43
CA LYS A 95 7.39 21.35 -6.36
C LYS A 95 7.74 22.17 -5.12
N GLY A 96 8.47 21.60 -4.16
CA GLY A 96 8.78 22.27 -2.88
C GLY A 96 7.53 22.53 -2.04
N ALA A 97 6.42 21.82 -2.29
CA ALA A 97 5.18 21.99 -1.54
C ALA A 97 5.20 21.30 -0.17
N MET A 98 6.21 20.48 0.10
CA MET A 98 6.49 19.84 1.38
C MET A 98 7.97 20.00 1.76
N PRO A 99 8.26 20.23 3.04
CA PRO A 99 7.34 20.48 4.16
C PRO A 99 6.51 21.76 3.97
N HIS A 100 5.26 21.75 4.46
CA HIS A 100 4.38 22.92 4.34
C HIS A 100 4.92 24.11 5.14
N GLN A 101 4.87 25.34 4.61
CA GLN A 101 5.44 26.55 5.21
C GLN A 101 5.00 26.74 6.67
N ARG A 102 3.71 26.59 6.95
CA ARG A 102 3.17 26.74 8.32
C ARG A 102 3.80 25.74 9.32
N PHE A 103 4.14 24.55 8.86
CA PHE A 103 4.85 23.57 9.70
C PHE A 103 6.28 24.02 9.97
N MET A 104 6.94 24.61 8.98
CA MET A 104 8.31 25.12 9.10
C MET A 104 8.45 26.27 10.10
N GLU A 105 7.39 27.09 10.25
CA GLU A 105 7.35 28.16 11.25
C GLU A 105 7.36 27.58 12.68
N MET A 106 6.73 26.42 12.89
CA MET A 106 6.68 25.74 14.19
C MET A 106 7.89 24.81 14.42
N ARG A 107 8.45 24.27 13.34
CA ARG A 107 9.55 23.29 13.37
C ARG A 107 10.57 23.55 12.27
N PRO A 108 11.46 24.56 12.47
CA PRO A 108 12.50 24.88 11.48
C PRO A 108 13.47 23.71 11.19
N ASP A 109 13.67 22.82 12.16
CA ASP A 109 14.45 21.59 12.05
C ASP A 109 13.84 20.57 11.07
N GLY A 110 12.57 20.70 10.74
CA GLY A 110 11.86 19.89 9.74
C GLY A 110 12.20 20.22 8.30
N MET A 111 13.00 21.27 8.02
CA MET A 111 13.41 21.65 6.67
C MET A 111 14.19 20.52 5.97
N LEU A 112 13.82 20.26 4.72
CA LEU A 112 14.52 19.29 3.88
C LEU A 112 15.67 19.99 3.16
N SER A 113 16.88 19.48 3.34
CA SER A 113 18.00 19.84 2.48
C SER A 113 17.80 19.31 1.06
N TYR A 114 18.58 19.78 0.11
CA TYR A 114 18.59 19.22 -1.24
C TYR A 114 18.93 17.70 -1.21
N ALA A 115 19.92 17.32 -0.39
CA ALA A 115 20.32 15.92 -0.26
C ALA A 115 19.20 15.05 0.35
N ASP A 116 18.44 15.57 1.33
CA ASP A 116 17.30 14.86 1.91
C ASP A 116 16.22 14.58 0.86
N ARG A 117 15.88 15.60 0.06
CA ARG A 117 14.89 15.43 -1.02
C ARG A 117 15.33 14.38 -2.02
N LYS A 118 16.58 14.47 -2.50
CA LYS A 118 17.11 13.49 -3.45
C LYS A 118 17.18 12.08 -2.90
N ALA A 119 17.45 11.92 -1.61
CA ALA A 119 17.41 10.61 -0.97
C ALA A 119 16.00 10.02 -0.95
N ILE A 120 14.99 10.82 -0.63
CA ILE A 120 13.58 10.39 -0.63
C ILE A 120 13.11 10.08 -2.05
N GLU A 121 13.34 10.97 -3.01
CA GLU A 121 12.97 10.79 -4.41
C GLU A 121 13.56 9.50 -4.99
N ALA A 122 14.87 9.29 -4.81
CA ALA A 122 15.54 8.07 -5.30
C ALA A 122 15.03 6.78 -4.64
N TRP A 123 14.69 6.83 -3.36
CA TRP A 123 14.10 5.70 -2.65
C TRP A 123 12.68 5.43 -3.15
N ALA A 124 11.85 6.46 -3.33
CA ALA A 124 10.47 6.33 -3.79
C ALA A 124 10.42 5.76 -5.22
N ASP A 125 11.25 6.29 -6.13
CA ASP A 125 11.35 5.81 -7.52
C ASP A 125 11.74 4.32 -7.57
N LYS A 126 12.84 3.94 -6.90
CA LYS A 126 13.27 2.54 -6.82
C LYS A 126 12.19 1.63 -6.26
N THR A 127 11.46 2.10 -5.24
CA THR A 127 10.38 1.33 -4.62
C THR A 127 9.20 1.18 -5.58
N ALA A 128 8.80 2.25 -6.29
CA ALA A 128 7.72 2.21 -7.28
C ALA A 128 8.05 1.25 -8.44
N VAL A 129 9.28 1.30 -8.95
CA VAL A 129 9.77 0.38 -10.01
C VAL A 129 9.70 -1.08 -9.54
N ARG A 130 10.17 -1.38 -8.33
CA ARG A 130 10.13 -2.73 -7.76
C ARG A 130 8.69 -3.23 -7.63
N LEU A 131 7.81 -2.42 -7.05
CA LEU A 131 6.39 -2.75 -6.88
C LEU A 131 5.68 -3.01 -8.22
N THR A 132 6.07 -2.28 -9.28
CA THR A 132 5.50 -2.45 -10.62
C THR A 132 5.94 -3.77 -11.26
N ARG A 133 7.19 -4.19 -11.06
CA ARG A 133 7.71 -5.48 -11.55
C ARG A 133 6.98 -6.66 -10.89
N SER A 134 6.90 -6.66 -9.55
CA SER A 134 6.24 -7.74 -8.80
C SER A 134 4.75 -7.92 -9.14
N ARG A 135 4.13 -6.95 -9.79
CA ARG A 135 2.74 -7.06 -10.24
C ARG A 135 2.62 -7.84 -11.55
N ASN A 136 3.66 -7.88 -12.34
CA ASN A 136 3.66 -8.45 -13.69
C ASN A 136 4.18 -9.92 -13.70
N ASP A 137 4.73 -10.37 -12.60
CA ASP A 137 5.15 -11.75 -12.34
C ASP A 137 4.02 -12.54 -11.65
#